data_8bc4b084ece30a15835462e8f4996904
#
_entry.id   8bc4b084ece30a15835462e8f4996904
#
_cell.length_a   1.000
_cell.length_b   1.000
_cell.length_c   1.000
_cell.angle_alpha   90.00
_cell.angle_beta   90.00
_cell.angle_gamma   90.00
#
_symmetry.space_group_name_H-M   'P 1'
#
loop_
_entity.id
_entity.type
_entity.pdbx_description
1 polymer ?
#
loop_
_entity_poly.entity_id
_entity_poly.type
_entity_poly.pdbx_seq_one_letter_code
_entity_poly.pdbx_strand_id
1 'polypeptide(L)'
;ATLAVYPGEKVGLVGRNGCGKSTFLQIIAGTEEADAGQISRKQGLVTGYLPQEFELNDAATVGENIRAGAAELLGKIERFETANNLSPVEQEQLQQAIDHADGWNLESRLKILMREISTPPADRQVSYLSGGEKRRVGLCHALISQPGLLVLDEPTNHLDMEMRQALAN
;
A
#
# COMPACT_ATOMS: atom_id res chain seq x y z
N ALA A 1 23.18 5.47 -9.57
CA ALA A 1 22.95 6.16 -8.30
C ALA A 1 23.05 5.14 -7.17
N THR A 2 23.55 5.54 -6.00
CA THR A 2 23.57 4.70 -4.79
C THR A 2 22.67 5.39 -3.78
N LEU A 3 21.66 4.68 -3.27
CA LEU A 3 20.72 5.15 -2.27
C LEU A 3 20.56 4.08 -1.20
N ALA A 4 20.60 4.47 0.06
CA ALA A 4 20.18 3.63 1.18
C ALA A 4 19.05 4.36 1.92
N VAL A 5 18.03 3.62 2.33
CA VAL A 5 16.89 4.15 3.11
C VAL A 5 16.78 3.30 4.37
N TYR A 6 16.74 3.93 5.52
CA TYR A 6 16.65 3.28 6.81
C TYR A 6 15.28 3.45 7.45
N PRO A 7 14.91 2.60 8.41
CA PRO A 7 13.64 2.73 9.11
C PRO A 7 13.45 4.13 9.73
N GLY A 8 12.28 4.72 9.49
CA GLY A 8 11.93 6.05 9.98
C GLY A 8 12.45 7.21 9.12
N GLU A 9 13.21 6.93 8.06
CA GLU A 9 13.67 7.99 7.14
C GLU A 9 12.57 8.38 6.15
N LYS A 10 12.52 9.68 5.85
CA LYS A 10 11.72 10.26 4.76
C LYS A 10 12.68 10.80 3.70
N VAL A 11 12.59 10.25 2.50
CA VAL A 11 13.48 10.62 1.38
C VAL A 11 12.66 11.24 0.25
N GLY A 12 13.00 12.45 -0.14
CA GLY A 12 12.40 13.14 -1.28
C GLY A 12 13.25 13.00 -2.54
N LEU A 13 12.66 12.47 -3.62
CA LEU A 13 13.30 12.41 -4.94
C LEU A 13 12.89 13.63 -5.77
N VAL A 14 13.87 14.50 -6.05
CA VAL A 14 13.65 15.75 -6.79
C VAL A 14 14.37 15.70 -8.13
N GLY A 15 13.74 16.18 -9.17
CA GLY A 15 14.30 16.25 -10.52
C GLY A 15 13.30 16.74 -11.56
N ARG A 16 13.79 17.06 -12.75
CA ARG A 16 12.94 17.54 -13.86
C ARG A 16 11.96 16.46 -14.30
N ASN A 17 10.83 16.87 -14.91
CA ASN A 17 9.90 15.92 -15.51
C ASN A 17 10.61 15.13 -16.63
N GLY A 18 10.31 13.83 -16.71
CA GLY A 18 10.93 12.93 -17.69
C GLY A 18 12.35 12.47 -17.37
N CYS A 19 12.94 12.82 -16.20
CA CYS A 19 14.29 12.35 -15.84
C CYS A 19 14.34 10.93 -15.23
N GLY A 20 13.24 10.19 -15.26
CA GLY A 20 13.19 8.80 -14.79
C GLY A 20 12.82 8.62 -13.31
N LYS A 21 12.25 9.65 -12.63
CA LYS A 21 11.84 9.53 -11.22
C LYS A 21 10.85 8.38 -10.98
N SER A 22 9.78 8.33 -11.78
CA SER A 22 8.74 7.29 -11.65
C SER A 22 9.31 5.90 -11.89
N THR A 23 10.14 5.71 -12.92
CA THR A 23 10.83 4.45 -13.17
C THR A 23 11.73 4.04 -12.00
N PHE A 24 12.47 4.98 -11.43
CA PHE A 24 13.29 4.71 -10.26
C PHE A 24 12.45 4.31 -9.03
N LEU A 25 11.31 4.97 -8.80
CA LEU A 25 10.38 4.61 -7.73
C LEU A 25 9.74 3.23 -7.96
N GLN A 26 9.38 2.89 -9.21
CA GLN A 26 8.87 1.58 -9.60
C GLN A 26 9.90 0.46 -9.33
N ILE A 27 11.17 0.72 -9.66
CA ILE A 27 12.27 -0.20 -9.35
C ILE A 27 12.42 -0.39 -7.85
N ILE A 28 12.36 0.69 -7.05
CA ILE A 28 12.38 0.63 -5.58
C ILE A 28 11.15 -0.13 -5.05
N ALA A 29 9.97 0.11 -5.60
CA ALA A 29 8.75 -0.59 -5.23
C ALA A 29 8.77 -2.09 -5.61
N GLY A 30 9.57 -2.46 -6.60
CA GLY A 30 9.66 -3.83 -7.12
C GLY A 30 8.63 -4.16 -8.19
N THR A 31 8.01 -3.14 -8.78
CA THR A 31 7.06 -3.27 -9.90
C THR A 31 7.76 -3.20 -11.26
N GLU A 32 9.02 -2.79 -11.30
CA GLU A 32 9.88 -2.72 -12.47
C GLU A 32 11.26 -3.34 -12.15
N GLU A 33 11.90 -3.96 -13.13
CA GLU A 33 13.26 -4.50 -13.01
C GLU A 33 14.29 -3.45 -13.38
N ALA A 34 15.43 -3.45 -12.70
CA ALA A 34 16.53 -2.56 -13.03
C ALA A 34 17.35 -3.15 -14.20
N ASP A 35 17.65 -2.36 -15.23
CA ASP A 35 18.54 -2.75 -16.33
C ASP A 35 19.96 -3.08 -15.85
N ALA A 36 20.42 -2.42 -14.78
CA ALA A 36 21.73 -2.64 -14.18
C ALA A 36 21.77 -2.18 -12.72
N GLY A 37 22.70 -2.76 -11.95
CA GLY A 37 22.89 -2.46 -10.54
C GLY A 37 22.37 -3.57 -9.61
N GLN A 38 22.37 -3.29 -8.33
CA GLN A 38 21.90 -4.22 -7.29
C GLN A 38 20.91 -3.53 -6.38
N ILE A 39 19.85 -4.22 -6.04
CA ILE A 39 18.87 -3.79 -5.05
C ILE A 39 18.89 -4.82 -3.93
N SER A 40 19.21 -4.35 -2.71
CA SER A 40 19.13 -5.16 -1.50
C SER A 40 17.93 -4.69 -0.67
N ARG A 41 17.07 -5.63 -0.29
CA ARG A 41 15.91 -5.37 0.55
C ARG A 41 15.99 -6.24 1.80
N LYS A 42 15.50 -5.70 2.92
CA LYS A 42 15.32 -6.52 4.13
C LYS A 42 14.36 -7.67 3.81
N GLN A 43 14.70 -8.86 4.26
CA GLN A 43 13.83 -10.02 4.09
C GLN A 43 12.46 -9.78 4.77
N GLY A 44 11.38 -10.09 4.06
CA GLY A 44 10.02 -9.88 4.54
C GLY A 44 9.55 -8.41 4.51
N LEU A 45 10.30 -7.51 3.85
CA LEU A 45 9.88 -6.11 3.71
C LEU A 45 8.62 -6.02 2.84
N VAL A 46 7.52 -5.61 3.44
CA VAL A 46 6.29 -5.24 2.73
C VAL A 46 6.46 -3.83 2.18
N THR A 47 6.22 -3.65 0.88
CA THR A 47 6.31 -2.36 0.21
C THR A 47 4.92 -1.91 -0.22
N GLY A 48 4.49 -0.72 0.22
CA GLY A 48 3.32 -0.01 -0.30
C GLY A 48 3.74 0.92 -1.42
N TYR A 49 3.04 0.90 -2.54
CA TYR A 49 3.33 1.78 -3.67
C TYR A 49 2.08 2.50 -4.13
N LEU A 50 2.16 3.81 -4.24
CA LEU A 50 1.15 4.65 -4.86
C LEU A 50 1.75 5.35 -6.07
N PRO A 51 1.50 4.87 -7.30
CA PRO A 51 1.98 5.51 -8.52
C PRO A 51 1.28 6.84 -8.78
N GLN A 52 1.83 7.64 -9.68
CA GLN A 52 1.23 8.88 -10.14
C GLN A 52 -0.15 8.63 -10.76
N GLU A 53 -0.22 7.65 -11.66
CA GLU A 53 -1.47 7.11 -12.22
C GLU A 53 -1.70 5.72 -11.63
N PHE A 54 -2.85 5.51 -11.03
CA PHE A 54 -3.27 4.24 -10.45
C PHE A 54 -4.72 3.97 -10.79
N GLU A 55 -5.03 2.71 -10.95
CA GLU A 55 -6.37 2.25 -11.26
C GLU A 55 -7.02 1.65 -10.01
N LEU A 56 -8.23 2.07 -9.75
CA LEU A 56 -9.15 1.43 -8.81
C LEU A 56 -10.20 0.67 -9.62
N ASN A 57 -10.75 -0.37 -9.04
CA ASN A 57 -11.90 -1.05 -9.63
C ASN A 57 -13.15 -0.17 -9.49
N ASP A 58 -13.54 0.50 -10.57
CA ASP A 58 -14.68 1.40 -10.60
C ASP A 58 -16.02 0.70 -10.30
N ALA A 59 -16.13 -0.61 -10.53
CA ALA A 59 -17.32 -1.39 -10.23
C ALA A 59 -17.42 -1.80 -8.75
N ALA A 60 -16.31 -1.68 -8.01
CA ALA A 60 -16.24 -2.03 -6.60
C ALA A 60 -16.41 -0.80 -5.70
N THR A 61 -16.64 -1.05 -4.44
CA THR A 61 -16.77 -0.03 -3.39
C THR A 61 -15.39 0.49 -2.93
N VAL A 62 -15.39 1.60 -2.21
CA VAL A 62 -14.21 2.16 -1.54
C VAL A 62 -13.56 1.12 -0.62
N GLY A 63 -14.36 0.47 0.23
CA GLY A 63 -13.85 -0.53 1.18
C GLY A 63 -13.22 -1.74 0.48
N GLU A 64 -13.82 -2.24 -0.60
CA GLU A 64 -13.28 -3.35 -1.38
C GLU A 64 -11.95 -2.98 -2.04
N ASN A 65 -11.85 -1.77 -2.63
CA ASN A 65 -10.61 -1.29 -3.21
C ASN A 65 -9.49 -1.14 -2.17
N ILE A 66 -9.81 -0.67 -0.96
CA ILE A 66 -8.81 -0.56 0.10
C ILE A 66 -8.36 -1.95 0.57
N ARG A 67 -9.30 -2.89 0.80
CA ARG A 67 -8.98 -4.28 1.20
C ARG A 67 -8.09 -4.98 0.18
N ALA A 68 -8.26 -4.69 -1.11
CA ALA A 68 -7.41 -5.25 -2.16
C ALA A 68 -5.91 -4.95 -1.96
N GLY A 69 -5.56 -3.86 -1.27
CA GLY A 69 -4.18 -3.56 -0.87
C GLY A 69 -3.59 -4.55 0.16
N ALA A 70 -4.43 -5.36 0.80
CA ALA A 70 -4.02 -6.42 1.71
C ALA A 70 -4.36 -7.83 1.16
N ALA A 71 -4.45 -8.00 -0.16
CA ALA A 71 -4.92 -9.24 -0.79
C ALA A 71 -4.10 -10.48 -0.36
N GLU A 72 -2.78 -10.35 -0.22
CA GLU A 72 -1.93 -11.44 0.24
C GLU A 72 -2.28 -11.87 1.67
N LEU A 73 -2.50 -10.92 2.57
CA LEU A 73 -2.89 -11.18 3.95
C LEU A 73 -4.29 -11.79 4.02
N LEU A 74 -5.24 -11.26 3.25
CA LEU A 74 -6.60 -11.81 3.14
C LEU A 74 -6.58 -13.26 2.63
N GLY A 75 -5.76 -13.56 1.63
CA GLY A 75 -5.60 -14.93 1.14
C GLY A 75 -5.01 -15.89 2.20
N LYS A 76 -4.12 -15.42 3.05
CA LYS A 76 -3.61 -16.21 4.18
C LYS A 76 -4.70 -16.48 5.24
N ILE A 77 -5.50 -15.46 5.55
CA ILE A 77 -6.63 -15.57 6.50
C ILE A 77 -7.66 -16.56 5.95
N GLU A 78 -8.09 -16.39 4.70
CA GLU A 78 -9.05 -17.28 4.05
C GLU A 78 -8.56 -18.73 4.04
N ARG A 79 -7.27 -18.94 3.70
CA ARG A 79 -6.67 -20.28 3.72
C ARG A 79 -6.65 -20.87 5.12
N PHE A 80 -6.34 -20.07 6.14
CA PHE A 80 -6.34 -20.51 7.53
C PHE A 80 -7.74 -20.93 8.01
N GLU A 81 -8.77 -20.16 7.63
CA GLU A 81 -10.15 -20.39 8.06
C GLU A 81 -10.86 -21.53 7.29
N THR A 82 -10.54 -21.71 6.01
CA THR A 82 -11.32 -22.59 5.12
C THR A 82 -10.65 -23.92 4.81
N ALA A 83 -9.33 -24.04 4.94
CA ALA A 83 -8.62 -25.26 4.57
C ALA A 83 -8.79 -26.35 5.63
N ASN A 84 -9.48 -27.43 5.22
CA ASN A 84 -9.76 -28.59 6.09
C ASN A 84 -8.59 -29.58 6.23
N ASN A 85 -7.47 -29.37 5.51
CA ASN A 85 -6.37 -30.34 5.39
C ASN A 85 -4.98 -29.71 5.55
N LEU A 86 -4.87 -28.64 6.31
CA LEU A 86 -3.58 -28.05 6.66
C LEU A 86 -2.83 -29.01 7.59
N SER A 87 -1.54 -29.22 7.30
CA SER A 87 -0.67 -29.86 8.28
C SER A 87 -0.47 -28.93 9.50
N PRO A 88 -0.16 -29.49 10.69
CA PRO A 88 0.10 -28.67 11.88
C PRO A 88 1.16 -27.60 11.66
N VAL A 89 2.19 -27.89 10.85
CA VAL A 89 3.26 -26.96 10.51
C VAL A 89 2.75 -25.80 9.63
N GLU A 90 1.93 -26.11 8.62
CA GLU A 90 1.34 -25.06 7.76
C GLU A 90 0.36 -24.17 8.53
N GLN A 91 -0.42 -24.76 9.43
CA GLN A 91 -1.35 -24.01 10.28
C GLN A 91 -0.59 -23.03 11.17
N GLU A 92 0.47 -23.49 11.83
CA GLU A 92 1.32 -22.64 12.67
C GLU A 92 1.99 -21.52 11.85
N GLN A 93 2.51 -21.83 10.66
CA GLN A 93 3.14 -20.83 9.78
C GLN A 93 2.14 -19.75 9.31
N LEU A 94 0.93 -20.16 8.92
CA LEU A 94 -0.12 -19.24 8.54
C LEU A 94 -0.54 -18.34 9.71
N GLN A 95 -0.76 -18.94 10.89
CA GLN A 95 -1.11 -18.21 12.09
C GLN A 95 -0.04 -17.17 12.45
N GLN A 96 1.23 -17.58 12.49
CA GLN A 96 2.34 -16.66 12.77
C GLN A 96 2.43 -15.52 11.75
N ALA A 97 2.19 -15.81 10.46
CA ALA A 97 2.20 -14.78 9.42
C ALA A 97 1.04 -13.79 9.57
N ILE A 98 -0.15 -14.26 9.93
CA ILE A 98 -1.33 -13.43 10.18
C ILE A 98 -1.13 -12.59 11.44
N ASP A 99 -0.63 -13.17 12.52
CA ASP A 99 -0.35 -12.49 13.79
C ASP A 99 0.72 -11.40 13.61
N HIS A 100 1.79 -11.73 12.88
CA HIS A 100 2.87 -10.76 12.60
C HIS A 100 2.39 -9.56 11.79
N ALA A 101 1.45 -9.76 10.87
CA ALA A 101 0.84 -8.70 10.06
C ALA A 101 -0.37 -8.04 10.75
N ASP A 102 -0.66 -8.38 12.02
CA ASP A 102 -1.86 -7.93 12.74
C ASP A 102 -3.15 -8.13 11.90
N GLY A 103 -3.23 -9.28 11.23
CA GLY A 103 -4.25 -9.56 10.22
C GLY A 103 -5.67 -9.63 10.78
N TRP A 104 -5.82 -10.09 12.02
CA TRP A 104 -7.12 -10.18 12.69
C TRP A 104 -7.78 -8.81 12.94
N ASN A 105 -6.98 -7.75 12.96
CA ASN A 105 -7.44 -6.37 13.15
C ASN A 105 -7.60 -5.59 11.84
N LEU A 106 -7.56 -6.26 10.68
CA LEU A 106 -7.60 -5.63 9.35
C LEU A 106 -8.81 -4.70 9.18
N GLU A 107 -10.01 -5.12 9.60
CA GLU A 107 -11.22 -4.30 9.49
C GLU A 107 -11.19 -3.07 10.41
N SER A 108 -10.62 -3.20 11.59
CA SER A 108 -10.43 -2.06 12.50
C SER A 108 -9.42 -1.08 11.93
N ARG A 109 -8.33 -1.57 11.35
CA ARG A 109 -7.31 -0.78 10.66
C ARG A 109 -7.88 -0.04 9.46
N LEU A 110 -8.72 -0.71 8.66
CA LEU A 110 -9.41 -0.09 7.53
C LEU A 110 -10.23 1.12 7.99
N LYS A 111 -11.04 0.96 9.04
CA LYS A 111 -11.85 2.06 9.58
C LYS A 111 -11.00 3.22 10.10
N ILE A 112 -9.89 2.93 10.76
CA ILE A 112 -8.96 3.94 11.26
C ILE A 112 -8.34 4.70 10.09
N LEU A 113 -7.76 4.00 9.10
CA LEU A 113 -7.16 4.61 7.92
C LEU A 113 -8.16 5.48 7.15
N MET A 114 -9.37 4.98 6.94
CA MET A 114 -10.42 5.73 6.26
C MET A 114 -10.75 7.03 6.96
N ARG A 115 -10.81 7.02 8.29
CA ARG A 115 -11.05 8.21 9.10
C ARG A 115 -9.88 9.20 9.02
N GLU A 116 -8.64 8.72 9.25
CA GLU A 116 -7.43 9.58 9.27
C GLU A 116 -7.16 10.24 7.90
N ILE A 117 -7.43 9.50 6.80
CA ILE A 117 -7.23 9.98 5.43
C ILE A 117 -8.48 10.69 4.88
N SER A 118 -9.57 10.73 5.65
CA SER A 118 -10.84 11.35 5.26
C SER A 118 -11.37 10.82 3.92
N THR A 119 -11.39 9.49 3.75
CA THR A 119 -11.94 8.87 2.55
C THR A 119 -13.47 8.92 2.53
N PRO A 120 -14.11 8.79 1.36
CA PRO A 120 -15.55 8.56 1.29
C PRO A 120 -15.98 7.28 2.03
N PRO A 121 -17.28 7.14 2.37
CA PRO A 121 -17.82 5.94 3.01
C PRO A 121 -17.44 4.63 2.30
N ALA A 122 -17.25 3.56 3.08
CA ALA A 122 -16.74 2.29 2.57
C ALA A 122 -17.66 1.61 1.53
N ASP A 123 -18.95 1.85 1.61
CA ASP A 123 -20.00 1.31 0.71
C ASP A 123 -20.19 2.12 -0.57
N ARG A 124 -19.57 3.30 -0.69
CA ARG A 124 -19.66 4.14 -1.88
C ARG A 124 -18.91 3.52 -3.05
N GLN A 125 -19.50 3.48 -4.22
CA GLN A 125 -18.83 3.00 -5.44
C GLN A 125 -17.77 4.00 -5.92
N VAL A 126 -16.64 3.46 -6.37
CA VAL A 126 -15.48 4.24 -6.83
C VAL A 126 -15.76 5.03 -8.09
N SER A 127 -16.66 4.55 -8.96
CA SER A 127 -17.09 5.26 -10.18
C SER A 127 -17.64 6.66 -9.94
N TYR A 128 -18.19 6.95 -8.75
CA TYR A 128 -18.75 8.25 -8.39
C TYR A 128 -17.78 9.18 -7.66
N LEU A 129 -16.52 8.79 -7.53
CA LEU A 129 -15.52 9.56 -6.80
C LEU A 129 -14.83 10.60 -7.69
N SER A 130 -14.54 11.74 -7.10
CA SER A 130 -13.61 12.71 -7.67
C SER A 130 -12.17 12.18 -7.68
N GLY A 131 -11.28 12.77 -8.50
CA GLY A 131 -9.88 12.38 -8.56
C GLY A 131 -9.17 12.46 -7.20
N GLY A 132 -9.46 13.50 -6.40
CA GLY A 132 -8.92 13.63 -5.05
C GLY A 132 -9.41 12.53 -4.08
N GLU A 133 -10.70 12.16 -4.16
CA GLU A 133 -11.26 11.06 -3.39
C GLU A 133 -10.63 9.72 -3.81
N LYS A 134 -10.49 9.46 -5.12
CA LYS A 134 -9.77 8.28 -5.64
C LYS A 134 -8.33 8.22 -5.12
N ARG A 135 -7.63 9.35 -5.08
CA ARG A 135 -6.26 9.43 -4.56
C ARG A 135 -6.18 9.06 -3.08
N ARG A 136 -7.13 9.52 -2.24
CA ARG A 136 -7.22 9.12 -0.83
C ARG A 136 -7.49 7.63 -0.67
N VAL A 137 -8.36 7.06 -1.48
CA VAL A 137 -8.59 5.60 -1.51
C VAL A 137 -7.33 4.85 -1.90
N GLY A 138 -6.60 5.30 -2.93
CA GLY A 138 -5.32 4.71 -3.35
C GLY A 138 -4.25 4.78 -2.25
N LEU A 139 -4.21 5.87 -1.49
CA LEU A 139 -3.30 5.98 -0.36
C LEU A 139 -3.65 4.98 0.76
N CYS A 140 -4.94 4.82 1.09
CA CYS A 140 -5.38 3.79 2.03
C CYS A 140 -5.05 2.38 1.53
N HIS A 141 -5.25 2.11 0.24
CA HIS A 141 -4.87 0.85 -0.41
C HIS A 141 -3.37 0.54 -0.21
N ALA A 142 -2.49 1.53 -0.41
CA ALA A 142 -1.05 1.35 -0.24
C ALA A 142 -0.64 1.16 1.24
N LEU A 143 -1.42 1.69 2.19
CA LEU A 143 -1.11 1.67 3.62
C LEU A 143 -1.74 0.50 4.40
N ILE A 144 -2.81 -0.12 3.89
CA ILE A 144 -3.59 -1.11 4.64
C ILE A 144 -2.76 -2.35 5.04
N SER A 145 -1.75 -2.70 4.25
CA SER A 145 -0.82 -3.80 4.51
C SER A 145 0.27 -3.46 5.53
N GLN A 146 0.27 -2.26 6.11
CA GLN A 146 1.31 -1.75 7.02
C GLN A 146 2.72 -1.89 6.42
N PRO A 147 2.99 -1.27 5.27
CA PRO A 147 4.27 -1.42 4.61
C PRO A 147 5.43 -0.90 5.47
N GLY A 148 6.54 -1.64 5.49
CA GLY A 148 7.79 -1.17 6.08
C GLY A 148 8.52 -0.15 5.18
N LEU A 149 8.14 -0.07 3.90
CA LEU A 149 8.57 0.94 2.94
C LEU A 149 7.35 1.45 2.18
N LEU A 150 7.06 2.74 2.26
CA LEU A 150 6.02 3.39 1.47
C LEU A 150 6.67 4.21 0.36
N VAL A 151 6.33 3.91 -0.88
CA VAL A 151 6.79 4.63 -2.08
C VAL A 151 5.62 5.41 -2.65
N LEU A 152 5.79 6.73 -2.77
CA LEU A 152 4.75 7.63 -3.29
C LEU A 152 5.30 8.39 -4.49
N ASP A 153 4.65 8.27 -5.65
CA ASP A 153 4.99 9.03 -6.84
C ASP A 153 4.05 10.23 -6.97
N GLU A 154 4.64 11.44 -6.93
CA GLU A 154 3.92 12.71 -6.93
C GLU A 154 2.74 12.79 -5.93
N PRO A 155 2.99 12.48 -4.63
CA PRO A 155 1.91 12.33 -3.66
C PRO A 155 1.10 13.61 -3.44
N THR A 156 1.67 14.77 -3.77
CA THR A 156 1.02 16.08 -3.55
C THR A 156 0.08 16.50 -4.67
N ASN A 157 0.08 15.80 -5.80
CA ASN A 157 -0.84 16.07 -6.89
C ASN A 157 -2.27 15.65 -6.46
N HIS A 158 -3.21 16.57 -6.59
CA HIS A 158 -4.62 16.41 -6.22
C HIS A 158 -4.91 16.19 -4.73
N LEU A 159 -3.92 16.38 -3.83
CA LEU A 159 -4.16 16.43 -2.39
C LEU A 159 -4.38 17.87 -1.93
N ASP A 160 -5.33 18.03 -1.01
CA ASP A 160 -5.54 19.31 -0.32
C ASP A 160 -4.39 19.64 0.66
N MET A 161 -4.42 20.85 1.20
CA MET A 161 -3.33 21.35 2.03
C MET A 161 -3.19 20.58 3.35
N GLU A 162 -4.29 20.06 3.88
CA GLU A 162 -4.30 19.28 5.13
C GLU A 162 -3.59 17.92 4.95
N MET A 163 -3.87 17.23 3.84
CA MET A 163 -3.23 15.95 3.52
C MET A 163 -1.74 16.11 3.21
N ARG A 164 -1.34 17.23 2.59
CA ARG A 164 0.09 17.55 2.37
C ARG A 164 0.83 17.71 3.69
N GLN A 165 0.21 18.33 4.70
CA GLN A 165 0.79 18.47 6.04
C GLN A 165 0.87 17.11 6.78
N ALA A 166 -0.14 16.25 6.65
CA ALA A 166 -0.15 14.92 7.26
C ALA A 166 0.96 14.00 6.70
N LEU A 167 1.27 14.11 5.40
CA LEU A 167 2.38 13.35 4.78
C LEU A 167 3.77 13.93 5.13
N ALA A 168 3.84 15.21 5.53
CA ALA A 168 5.10 15.87 5.89
C ALA A 168 5.52 15.60 7.35
N ASN A 169 4.60 15.23 8.22
CA ASN A 169 4.83 14.91 9.64
C ASN A 169 5.06 13.41 9.83
#